data_8a586e8214d8d2a64be8fd003d6f6b94
#
_entry.id   8a586e8214d8d2a64be8fd003d6f6b94
#
_cell.length_a   1.000
_cell.length_b   1.000
_cell.length_c   1.000
_cell.angle_alpha   90.00
_cell.angle_beta   90.00
_cell.angle_gamma   90.00
#
_symmetry.space_group_name_H-M   'P 1'
#
loop_
_entity.id
_entity.type
_entity.pdbx_description
1 polymer ?
#
loop_
_entity_poly.entity_id
_entity_poly.type
_entity_poly.pdbx_seq_one_letter_code
_entity_poly.pdbx_strand_id
1 'polypeptide(L)'
;MEYKRFGSKILVRIDKDEEILEKVKELALKEKIRLAAVQALGATNSFTVGVYNVAEKKYYANTFSGSFEIVSLTGTINTMNGEFYTHLHMSAGNDKGEVFGGHLNRAVVSATCEMVVDVLDGTVDRAYDPVTGLNLFKFPSVQENDCAVCACVGSKMKIRKAEEKDIPRLLALLGQVLQIHAEIRPDIFISGTTKYTVGQLAELLKQEDKPIYVAVDKDDVCMGYAFCQLKEQPFSTNMVPFKSLFVDDLCVDRQARGQHIGESLFEYVKQQAKELGCYEVTLNVWAGNTPAEHFYEKMGMKTKERQMEYIL
;
A
#
# COMPACT_ATOMS: atom_id res chain seq x y z
N MET A 1 15.24 1.46 -26.36
CA MET A 1 14.41 1.78 -25.15
C MET A 1 15.18 2.71 -24.23
N GLU A 2 14.56 3.82 -23.83
CA GLU A 2 15.05 4.73 -22.78
C GLU A 2 14.03 4.78 -21.64
N TYR A 3 14.49 4.99 -20.41
CA TYR A 3 13.58 5.14 -19.26
C TYR A 3 14.17 5.98 -18.14
N LYS A 4 13.30 6.53 -17.29
CA LYS A 4 13.67 7.27 -16.08
C LYS A 4 12.74 6.94 -14.93
N ARG A 5 13.32 6.73 -13.73
CA ARG A 5 12.58 6.41 -12.52
C ARG A 5 12.24 7.68 -11.72
N PHE A 6 11.00 7.76 -11.20
CA PHE A 6 10.46 8.80 -10.36
C PHE A 6 9.74 8.16 -9.15
N GLY A 7 10.49 7.87 -8.11
CA GLY A 7 9.96 7.14 -6.96
C GLY A 7 9.52 5.72 -7.34
N SER A 8 8.24 5.39 -7.11
CA SER A 8 7.65 4.12 -7.53
C SER A 8 7.36 4.03 -9.03
N LYS A 9 7.33 5.15 -9.74
CA LYS A 9 6.96 5.18 -11.16
C LYS A 9 8.19 5.21 -12.07
N ILE A 10 8.12 4.46 -13.17
CA ILE A 10 9.13 4.48 -14.23
C ILE A 10 8.44 4.88 -15.52
N LEU A 11 8.90 5.97 -16.13
CA LEU A 11 8.48 6.37 -17.48
C LEU A 11 9.43 5.75 -18.49
N VAL A 12 8.88 5.06 -19.47
CA VAL A 12 9.61 4.27 -20.45
C VAL A 12 9.19 4.71 -21.85
N ARG A 13 10.16 4.91 -22.72
CA ARG A 13 9.96 5.01 -24.18
C ARG A 13 10.59 3.78 -24.82
N ILE A 14 9.78 2.98 -25.48
CA ILE A 14 10.23 1.87 -26.31
C ILE A 14 10.32 2.41 -27.75
N ASP A 15 11.46 2.22 -28.37
CA ASP A 15 11.78 2.82 -29.66
C ASP A 15 11.29 1.94 -30.82
N LYS A 16 11.29 2.52 -32.01
CA LYS A 16 10.90 1.84 -33.25
C LYS A 16 11.66 0.52 -33.45
N ASP A 17 10.96 -0.49 -33.96
CA ASP A 17 11.43 -1.85 -34.23
C ASP A 17 11.76 -2.70 -33.02
N GLU A 18 11.56 -2.18 -31.80
CA GLU A 18 11.67 -2.96 -30.56
C GLU A 18 10.36 -3.72 -30.25
N GLU A 19 10.49 -4.90 -29.60
CA GLU A 19 9.36 -5.73 -29.18
C GLU A 19 8.98 -5.40 -27.72
N ILE A 20 7.70 -5.13 -27.50
CA ILE A 20 7.22 -4.56 -26.21
C ILE A 20 7.45 -5.53 -25.04
N LEU A 21 7.10 -6.81 -25.17
CA LEU A 21 7.22 -7.77 -24.05
C LEU A 21 8.69 -8.05 -23.71
N GLU A 22 9.57 -8.08 -24.72
CA GLU A 22 11.02 -8.24 -24.49
C GLU A 22 11.59 -7.06 -23.72
N LYS A 23 11.16 -5.83 -24.07
CA LYS A 23 11.63 -4.60 -23.40
C LYS A 23 11.07 -4.46 -21.98
N VAL A 24 9.82 -4.86 -21.75
CA VAL A 24 9.24 -4.93 -20.41
C VAL A 24 10.00 -5.94 -19.55
N LYS A 25 10.36 -7.10 -20.08
CA LYS A 25 11.17 -8.09 -19.38
C LYS A 25 12.57 -7.57 -19.05
N GLU A 26 13.24 -6.95 -20.04
CA GLU A 26 14.57 -6.35 -19.86
C GLU A 26 14.55 -5.31 -18.73
N LEU A 27 13.58 -4.40 -18.75
CA LEU A 27 13.38 -3.40 -17.70
C LEU A 27 13.15 -4.04 -16.33
N ALA A 28 12.22 -4.99 -16.26
CA ALA A 28 11.85 -5.63 -15.01
C ALA A 28 13.02 -6.35 -14.34
N LEU A 29 13.83 -7.06 -15.13
CA LEU A 29 15.03 -7.75 -14.61
C LEU A 29 16.11 -6.75 -14.16
N LYS A 30 16.35 -5.68 -14.94
CA LYS A 30 17.34 -4.65 -14.62
C LYS A 30 16.99 -3.86 -13.36
N GLU A 31 15.72 -3.45 -13.22
CA GLU A 31 15.20 -2.69 -12.09
C GLU A 31 14.74 -3.57 -10.90
N LYS A 32 14.87 -4.90 -11.04
CA LYS A 32 14.44 -5.92 -10.05
C LYS A 32 12.96 -5.77 -9.65
N ILE A 33 12.12 -5.49 -10.64
CA ILE A 33 10.66 -5.31 -10.43
C ILE A 33 10.04 -6.70 -10.28
N ARG A 34 9.38 -6.93 -9.16
CA ARG A 34 8.67 -8.18 -8.85
C ARG A 34 7.15 -8.02 -8.86
N LEU A 35 6.67 -6.78 -8.73
CA LEU A 35 5.24 -6.45 -8.82
C LEU A 35 5.09 -5.02 -9.36
N ALA A 36 4.31 -4.84 -10.43
CA ALA A 36 3.98 -3.53 -10.96
C ALA A 36 2.68 -3.56 -11.77
N ALA A 37 2.00 -2.42 -11.84
CA ALA A 37 1.00 -2.13 -12.85
C ALA A 37 1.67 -1.49 -14.07
N VAL A 38 1.17 -1.79 -15.26
CA VAL A 38 1.70 -1.29 -16.54
C VAL A 38 0.57 -0.65 -17.33
N GLN A 39 0.85 0.54 -17.88
CA GLN A 39 -0.03 1.24 -18.83
C GLN A 39 0.82 1.83 -19.95
N ALA A 40 0.36 1.73 -21.20
CA ALA A 40 1.06 2.30 -22.34
C ALA A 40 0.11 2.69 -23.47
N LEU A 41 0.61 3.59 -24.30
CA LEU A 41 0.06 3.98 -25.61
C LEU A 41 1.20 4.07 -26.64
N GLY A 42 0.89 4.19 -27.91
CA GLY A 42 1.90 4.32 -28.97
C GLY A 42 1.43 3.76 -30.29
N ALA A 43 2.38 3.38 -31.16
CA ALA A 43 2.08 2.85 -32.47
C ALA A 43 2.76 1.48 -32.72
N THR A 44 2.05 0.58 -33.41
CA THR A 44 2.56 -0.75 -33.77
C THR A 44 2.28 -1.08 -35.23
N ASN A 45 3.17 -1.84 -35.87
CA ASN A 45 2.98 -2.33 -37.25
C ASN A 45 2.76 -3.83 -37.33
N SER A 46 2.97 -4.55 -36.23
CA SER A 46 2.74 -6.00 -36.14
C SER A 46 2.48 -6.39 -34.70
N PHE A 47 1.31 -7.00 -34.46
CA PHE A 47 1.00 -7.51 -33.13
C PHE A 47 0.17 -8.78 -33.17
N THR A 48 0.31 -9.61 -32.14
CA THR A 48 -0.44 -10.82 -31.92
C THR A 48 -1.16 -10.73 -30.58
N VAL A 49 -2.47 -10.87 -30.59
CA VAL A 49 -3.33 -10.89 -29.41
C VAL A 49 -4.26 -12.10 -29.46
N GLY A 50 -4.76 -12.53 -28.33
CA GLY A 50 -5.63 -13.70 -28.33
C GLY A 50 -6.63 -13.71 -27.19
N VAL A 51 -7.52 -14.70 -27.29
CA VAL A 51 -8.57 -15.00 -26.30
C VAL A 51 -8.46 -16.47 -25.92
N TYR A 52 -8.52 -16.73 -24.62
CA TYR A 52 -8.61 -18.08 -24.09
C TYR A 52 -10.08 -18.45 -23.84
N ASN A 53 -10.57 -19.49 -24.53
CA ASN A 53 -11.89 -20.05 -24.29
C ASN A 53 -11.79 -21.06 -23.14
N VAL A 54 -12.33 -20.70 -21.99
CA VAL A 54 -12.26 -21.51 -20.75
C VAL A 54 -13.03 -22.82 -20.90
N ALA A 55 -14.17 -22.82 -21.60
CA ALA A 55 -15.00 -24.01 -21.79
C ALA A 55 -14.31 -25.06 -22.67
N GLU A 56 -13.63 -24.61 -23.71
CA GLU A 56 -12.89 -25.46 -24.62
C GLU A 56 -11.46 -25.75 -24.19
N LYS A 57 -10.98 -25.03 -23.17
CA LYS A 57 -9.56 -24.99 -22.73
C LYS A 57 -8.60 -24.73 -23.92
N LYS A 58 -8.99 -23.82 -24.81
CA LYS A 58 -8.26 -23.54 -26.04
C LYS A 58 -7.98 -22.06 -26.21
N TYR A 59 -6.75 -21.74 -26.61
CA TYR A 59 -6.30 -20.38 -26.90
C TYR A 59 -6.41 -20.09 -28.41
N TYR A 60 -7.02 -18.98 -28.77
CA TYR A 60 -7.16 -18.47 -30.12
C TYR A 60 -6.37 -17.18 -30.29
N ALA A 61 -5.30 -17.21 -31.10
CA ALA A 61 -4.46 -16.07 -31.38
C ALA A 61 -4.75 -15.51 -32.77
N ASN A 62 -4.71 -14.18 -32.89
CA ASN A 62 -4.84 -13.45 -34.14
C ASN A 62 -3.64 -12.51 -34.32
N THR A 63 -3.04 -12.52 -35.50
CA THR A 63 -1.92 -11.64 -35.84
C THR A 63 -2.38 -10.60 -36.85
N PHE A 64 -2.05 -9.34 -36.56
CA PHE A 64 -2.37 -8.18 -37.37
C PHE A 64 -1.07 -7.51 -37.84
N SER A 65 -1.08 -7.02 -39.08
CA SER A 65 0.04 -6.28 -39.70
C SER A 65 -0.49 -5.07 -40.45
N GLY A 66 0.18 -3.94 -40.34
CA GLY A 66 -0.21 -2.66 -40.92
C GLY A 66 0.08 -1.49 -40.01
N SER A 67 -0.59 -0.37 -40.21
CA SER A 67 -0.45 0.81 -39.36
C SER A 67 -1.56 0.81 -38.28
N PHE A 68 -1.16 0.79 -37.04
CA PHE A 68 -2.08 0.77 -35.88
C PHE A 68 -1.58 1.70 -34.77
N GLU A 69 -2.51 2.38 -34.16
CA GLU A 69 -2.29 3.07 -32.87
C GLU A 69 -2.66 2.17 -31.71
N ILE A 70 -1.76 2.04 -30.74
CA ILE A 70 -2.05 1.35 -29.46
C ILE A 70 -3.00 2.23 -28.64
N VAL A 71 -4.28 1.89 -28.66
CA VAL A 71 -5.34 2.60 -27.93
C VAL A 71 -5.21 2.39 -26.43
N SER A 72 -4.84 1.17 -26.04
CA SER A 72 -4.61 0.80 -24.64
C SER A 72 -3.70 -0.42 -24.58
N LEU A 73 -2.72 -0.35 -23.71
CA LEU A 73 -1.97 -1.50 -23.21
C LEU A 73 -1.99 -1.42 -21.70
N THR A 74 -2.45 -2.48 -21.04
CA THR A 74 -2.58 -2.51 -19.58
C THR A 74 -2.35 -3.90 -19.03
N GLY A 75 -1.92 -3.99 -17.78
CA GLY A 75 -1.78 -5.25 -17.06
C GLY A 75 -0.75 -5.18 -15.95
N THR A 76 -0.10 -6.29 -15.69
CA THR A 76 0.81 -6.44 -14.53
C THR A 76 2.11 -7.14 -14.89
N ILE A 77 3.17 -6.72 -14.20
CA ILE A 77 4.40 -7.48 -13.99
C ILE A 77 4.24 -8.16 -12.62
N ASN A 78 4.54 -9.44 -12.54
CA ASN A 78 4.54 -10.21 -11.30
C ASN A 78 5.49 -11.42 -11.43
N THR A 79 5.33 -12.43 -10.59
CA THR A 79 6.16 -13.65 -10.66
C THR A 79 5.30 -14.89 -10.87
N MET A 80 5.93 -15.96 -11.34
CA MET A 80 5.40 -17.33 -11.32
C MET A 80 6.54 -18.26 -10.91
N ASN A 81 6.37 -18.94 -9.79
CA ASN A 81 7.43 -19.73 -9.13
C ASN A 81 8.70 -18.88 -8.85
N GLY A 82 8.52 -17.61 -8.51
CA GLY A 82 9.59 -16.65 -8.27
C GLY A 82 10.25 -16.05 -9.51
N GLU A 83 9.97 -16.58 -10.70
CA GLU A 83 10.49 -16.08 -11.97
C GLU A 83 9.60 -14.97 -12.56
N PHE A 84 10.20 -14.12 -13.41
CA PHE A 84 9.49 -13.05 -14.10
C PHE A 84 8.27 -13.56 -14.87
N TYR A 85 7.14 -12.88 -14.68
CA TYR A 85 5.90 -13.13 -15.40
C TYR A 85 5.21 -11.81 -15.73
N THR A 86 4.65 -11.68 -16.95
CA THR A 86 3.77 -10.57 -17.34
C THR A 86 2.40 -11.08 -17.74
N HIS A 87 1.38 -10.29 -17.43
CA HIS A 87 0.03 -10.45 -17.94
C HIS A 87 -0.46 -9.11 -18.46
N LEU A 88 -0.34 -8.92 -19.76
CA LEU A 88 -0.70 -7.68 -20.45
C LEU A 88 -1.80 -7.97 -21.46
N HIS A 89 -2.75 -7.03 -21.56
CA HIS A 89 -3.72 -6.93 -22.63
C HIS A 89 -3.43 -5.69 -23.48
N MET A 90 -3.70 -5.77 -24.76
CA MET A 90 -3.52 -4.65 -25.68
C MET A 90 -4.71 -4.55 -26.62
N SER A 91 -5.07 -3.32 -26.98
CA SER A 91 -5.95 -3.00 -28.09
C SER A 91 -5.29 -1.98 -28.99
N ALA A 92 -5.45 -2.16 -30.32
CA ALA A 92 -4.90 -1.26 -31.32
C ALA A 92 -5.91 -0.99 -32.43
N GLY A 93 -6.02 0.29 -32.84
CA GLY A 93 -6.93 0.79 -33.85
C GLY A 93 -6.24 1.06 -35.18
N ASN A 94 -6.89 0.73 -36.29
CA ASN A 94 -6.42 1.01 -37.64
C ASN A 94 -6.95 2.36 -38.17
N ASP A 95 -6.59 2.70 -39.41
CA ASP A 95 -7.01 3.92 -40.10
C ASP A 95 -8.52 4.04 -40.39
N LYS A 96 -9.27 2.95 -40.21
CA LYS A 96 -10.73 2.92 -40.31
C LYS A 96 -11.43 3.06 -39.00
N GLY A 97 -10.69 3.13 -37.85
CA GLY A 97 -11.24 3.14 -36.50
C GLY A 97 -11.67 1.77 -36.02
N GLU A 98 -11.37 0.68 -36.71
CA GLU A 98 -11.58 -0.68 -36.23
C GLU A 98 -10.53 -1.00 -35.15
N VAL A 99 -10.96 -1.52 -34.01
CA VAL A 99 -10.09 -1.85 -32.88
C VAL A 99 -10.04 -3.34 -32.67
N PHE A 100 -8.82 -3.88 -32.64
CA PHE A 100 -8.53 -5.29 -32.35
C PHE A 100 -7.78 -5.39 -31.04
N GLY A 101 -8.08 -6.40 -30.21
CA GLY A 101 -7.43 -6.52 -28.91
C GLY A 101 -7.62 -7.88 -28.27
N GLY A 102 -6.89 -8.09 -27.16
CA GLY A 102 -6.91 -9.31 -26.38
C GLY A 102 -5.65 -9.43 -25.52
N HIS A 103 -5.40 -10.64 -25.02
CA HIS A 103 -4.17 -10.96 -24.31
C HIS A 103 -2.97 -10.82 -25.26
N LEU A 104 -1.99 -10.02 -24.83
CA LEU A 104 -0.83 -9.68 -25.64
C LEU A 104 0.18 -10.84 -25.68
N ASN A 105 0.51 -11.30 -26.89
CA ASN A 105 1.54 -12.30 -27.12
C ASN A 105 2.82 -11.70 -27.73
N ARG A 106 2.66 -10.66 -28.55
CA ARG A 106 3.76 -9.97 -29.23
C ARG A 106 3.28 -8.62 -29.77
N ALA A 107 4.11 -7.57 -29.70
CA ALA A 107 3.87 -6.33 -30.44
C ALA A 107 5.19 -5.62 -30.76
N VAL A 108 5.35 -5.21 -32.01
CA VAL A 108 6.52 -4.45 -32.49
C VAL A 108 6.14 -2.99 -32.66
N VAL A 109 6.91 -2.11 -32.07
CA VAL A 109 6.72 -0.66 -32.13
C VAL A 109 7.04 -0.14 -33.53
N SER A 110 6.13 0.63 -34.10
CA SER A 110 6.35 1.22 -35.46
C SER A 110 6.90 2.65 -35.43
N ALA A 111 6.66 3.39 -34.34
CA ALA A 111 7.13 4.75 -34.11
C ALA A 111 7.67 4.93 -32.69
N THR A 112 6.79 4.91 -31.71
CA THR A 112 7.11 4.98 -30.28
C THR A 112 6.07 4.19 -29.48
N CYS A 113 6.46 3.71 -28.29
CA CYS A 113 5.53 3.27 -27.27
C CYS A 113 5.94 3.93 -25.95
N GLU A 114 5.04 4.74 -25.40
CA GLU A 114 5.23 5.45 -24.14
C GLU A 114 4.49 4.70 -23.03
N MET A 115 5.25 4.30 -22.01
CA MET A 115 4.78 3.40 -20.96
C MET A 115 5.02 3.99 -19.58
N VAL A 116 4.06 3.78 -18.69
CA VAL A 116 4.18 4.01 -17.25
C VAL A 116 4.18 2.66 -16.56
N VAL A 117 5.23 2.39 -15.81
CA VAL A 117 5.32 1.24 -14.91
C VAL A 117 5.23 1.74 -13.48
N ASP A 118 4.14 1.41 -12.79
CA ASP A 118 3.92 1.76 -11.37
C ASP A 118 4.35 0.59 -10.50
N VAL A 119 5.55 0.68 -9.93
CA VAL A 119 6.15 -0.37 -9.12
C VAL A 119 5.45 -0.42 -7.77
N LEU A 120 4.87 -1.59 -7.46
CA LEU A 120 4.22 -1.87 -6.20
C LEU A 120 5.20 -2.55 -5.26
N ASP A 121 5.14 -2.18 -3.99
CA ASP A 121 5.95 -2.82 -2.96
C ASP A 121 5.38 -4.20 -2.62
N GLY A 122 6.20 -5.24 -2.72
CA GLY A 122 5.80 -6.62 -2.47
C GLY A 122 5.95 -7.55 -3.67
N THR A 123 5.32 -8.72 -3.56
CA THR A 123 5.31 -9.76 -4.60
C THR A 123 3.96 -10.48 -4.63
N VAL A 124 3.47 -10.76 -5.81
CA VAL A 124 2.33 -11.66 -6.03
C VAL A 124 2.75 -12.71 -7.02
N ASP A 125 2.72 -13.96 -6.57
CA ASP A 125 3.04 -15.10 -7.43
C ASP A 125 1.80 -15.60 -8.17
N ARG A 126 1.98 -16.49 -9.13
CA ARG A 126 0.88 -17.15 -9.84
C ARG A 126 0.94 -18.65 -9.65
N ALA A 127 -0.22 -19.27 -9.70
CA ALA A 127 -0.36 -20.71 -9.73
C ALA A 127 -1.35 -21.13 -10.83
N TYR A 128 -1.08 -22.28 -11.44
CA TYR A 128 -2.00 -22.87 -12.39
C TYR A 128 -3.29 -23.31 -11.69
N ASP A 129 -4.43 -22.86 -12.22
CA ASP A 129 -5.75 -23.27 -11.78
C ASP A 129 -6.32 -24.32 -12.75
N PRO A 130 -6.53 -25.57 -12.32
CA PRO A 130 -7.01 -26.64 -13.20
C PRO A 130 -8.47 -26.45 -13.64
N VAL A 131 -9.25 -25.66 -12.92
CA VAL A 131 -10.65 -25.39 -13.25
C VAL A 131 -10.73 -24.49 -14.48
N THR A 132 -10.05 -23.36 -14.44
CA THR A 132 -10.04 -22.42 -15.57
C THR A 132 -8.99 -22.73 -16.62
N GLY A 133 -7.91 -23.45 -16.26
CA GLY A 133 -6.75 -23.70 -17.11
C GLY A 133 -5.81 -22.49 -17.24
N LEU A 134 -5.91 -21.52 -16.34
CA LEU A 134 -5.15 -20.28 -16.36
C LEU A 134 -4.18 -20.18 -15.18
N ASN A 135 -3.17 -19.34 -15.33
CA ASN A 135 -2.27 -18.96 -14.24
C ASN A 135 -2.89 -17.77 -13.48
N LEU A 136 -3.54 -18.05 -12.34
CA LEU A 136 -4.19 -17.04 -11.53
C LEU A 136 -3.24 -16.46 -10.47
N PHE A 137 -3.52 -15.26 -9.98
CA PHE A 137 -2.82 -14.73 -8.81
C PHE A 137 -2.96 -15.68 -7.62
N LYS A 138 -1.83 -16.03 -7.03
CA LYS A 138 -1.77 -16.79 -5.80
C LYS A 138 -1.46 -15.83 -4.66
N PHE A 139 -2.50 -15.46 -3.93
CA PHE A 139 -2.33 -14.78 -2.66
C PHE A 139 -1.93 -15.81 -1.60
N PRO A 140 -1.02 -15.48 -0.67
CA PRO A 140 -0.75 -16.34 0.46
C PRO A 140 -2.06 -16.70 1.14
N SER A 141 -2.28 -17.98 1.44
CA SER A 141 -3.40 -18.37 2.28
C SER A 141 -3.21 -17.71 3.64
N VAL A 142 -4.19 -16.93 4.06
CA VAL A 142 -4.24 -16.39 5.41
C VAL A 142 -4.41 -17.59 6.34
N GLN A 143 -3.31 -18.11 6.88
CA GLN A 143 -3.39 -18.94 8.08
C GLN A 143 -3.71 -17.96 9.21
N GLU A 144 -4.67 -18.30 10.05
CA GLU A 144 -5.26 -17.44 11.10
C GLU A 144 -4.24 -16.90 12.13
N ASN A 145 -2.94 -17.14 11.95
CA ASN A 145 -1.87 -16.68 12.83
C ASN A 145 -0.84 -15.75 12.18
N ASP A 146 -0.95 -15.45 10.87
CA ASP A 146 -0.05 -14.51 10.21
C ASP A 146 -0.82 -13.25 9.81
N CYS A 147 -0.69 -12.22 10.63
CA CYS A 147 -1.04 -10.87 10.23
C CYS A 147 -0.27 -10.51 8.94
N ALA A 148 -0.96 -10.53 7.79
CA ALA A 148 -0.37 -10.30 6.46
C ALA A 148 0.36 -8.95 6.32
N VAL A 149 0.22 -8.06 7.29
CA VAL A 149 0.91 -6.77 7.39
C VAL A 149 2.39 -6.94 7.78
N CYS A 150 2.76 -8.05 8.44
CA CYS A 150 4.15 -8.33 8.80
C CYS A 150 5.01 -8.87 7.64
N ALA A 151 4.41 -9.33 6.54
CA ALA A 151 5.15 -9.95 5.43
C ALA A 151 5.68 -8.96 4.38
N CYS A 152 5.21 -7.70 4.39
CA CYS A 152 5.57 -6.69 3.38
C CYS A 152 6.77 -5.82 3.76
N VAL A 153 7.22 -5.88 5.02
CA VAL A 153 8.46 -5.22 5.46
C VAL A 153 9.49 -6.32 5.67
N GLY A 154 10.51 -6.34 4.84
CA GLY A 154 11.56 -7.35 4.86
C GLY A 154 11.99 -7.70 6.29
N SER A 155 12.13 -8.96 6.59
CA SER A 155 12.47 -9.75 7.80
C SER A 155 13.07 -9.08 9.06
N LYS A 156 12.75 -7.82 9.38
CA LYS A 156 13.41 -7.04 10.44
C LYS A 156 12.47 -6.28 11.40
N MET A 157 11.16 -6.29 11.20
CA MET A 157 10.20 -5.55 12.04
C MET A 157 9.09 -6.47 12.57
N LYS A 158 8.70 -6.29 13.84
CA LYS A 158 7.58 -6.97 14.49
C LYS A 158 6.68 -5.92 15.16
N ILE A 159 5.36 -6.14 15.14
CA ILE A 159 4.41 -5.34 15.93
C ILE A 159 3.83 -6.20 17.03
N ARG A 160 3.81 -5.66 18.24
CA ARG A 160 3.31 -6.33 19.45
C ARG A 160 2.72 -5.33 20.44
N LYS A 161 2.04 -5.82 21.48
CA LYS A 161 1.73 -4.97 22.64
C LYS A 161 3.02 -4.46 23.27
N ALA A 162 2.98 -3.23 23.78
CA ALA A 162 4.09 -2.63 24.50
C ALA A 162 4.29 -3.33 25.87
N GLU A 163 5.54 -3.40 26.29
CA GLU A 163 5.99 -3.98 27.55
C GLU A 163 6.73 -2.92 28.39
N GLU A 164 6.95 -3.17 29.67
CA GLU A 164 7.65 -2.21 30.55
C GLU A 164 9.04 -1.80 30.04
N LYS A 165 9.75 -2.72 29.37
CA LYS A 165 11.05 -2.43 28.76
C LYS A 165 11.00 -1.36 27.65
N ASP A 166 9.83 -1.12 27.05
CA ASP A 166 9.64 -0.14 25.99
C ASP A 166 9.48 1.29 26.52
N ILE A 167 9.19 1.47 27.83
CA ILE A 167 8.88 2.76 28.46
C ILE A 167 9.90 3.85 28.13
N PRO A 168 11.23 3.62 28.25
CA PRO A 168 12.22 4.66 27.95
C PRO A 168 12.12 5.14 26.50
N ARG A 169 11.86 4.22 25.59
CA ARG A 169 11.76 4.53 24.17
C ARG A 169 10.43 5.21 23.83
N LEU A 170 9.33 4.78 24.43
CA LEU A 170 8.02 5.43 24.32
C LEU A 170 8.08 6.89 24.78
N LEU A 171 8.74 7.19 25.89
CA LEU A 171 8.92 8.57 26.37
C LEU A 171 9.70 9.41 25.39
N ALA A 172 10.77 8.87 24.79
CA ALA A 172 11.56 9.58 23.78
C ALA A 172 10.74 9.93 22.52
N LEU A 173 9.91 8.99 22.07
CA LEU A 173 9.03 9.18 20.91
C LEU A 173 7.86 10.13 21.20
N LEU A 174 7.26 10.07 22.40
CA LEU A 174 6.25 11.02 22.85
C LEU A 174 6.80 12.46 22.87
N GLY A 175 8.07 12.65 23.24
CA GLY A 175 8.74 13.95 23.15
C GLY A 175 8.86 14.46 21.71
N GLN A 176 9.06 13.57 20.73
CA GLN A 176 9.11 13.96 19.30
C GLN A 176 7.75 14.46 18.79
N VAL A 177 6.65 13.83 19.22
CA VAL A 177 5.29 14.22 18.84
C VAL A 177 4.91 15.53 19.52
N LEU A 178 5.20 15.64 20.82
CA LEU A 178 4.91 16.86 21.58
C LEU A 178 5.59 18.08 20.94
N GLN A 179 6.82 17.93 20.45
CA GLN A 179 7.52 19.01 19.76
C GLN A 179 6.78 19.48 18.51
N ILE A 180 6.24 18.55 17.71
CA ILE A 180 5.42 18.87 16.53
C ILE A 180 4.15 19.61 16.95
N HIS A 181 3.47 19.14 17.99
CA HIS A 181 2.26 19.78 18.50
C HIS A 181 2.53 21.19 19.04
N ALA A 182 3.65 21.38 19.74
CA ALA A 182 4.05 22.68 20.27
C ALA A 182 4.44 23.68 19.15
N GLU A 183 4.95 23.18 18.01
CA GLU A 183 5.21 24.02 16.83
C GLU A 183 3.91 24.46 16.13
N ILE A 184 2.87 23.61 16.14
CA ILE A 184 1.57 23.90 15.51
C ILE A 184 0.69 24.76 16.44
N ARG A 185 0.66 24.45 17.75
CA ARG A 185 -0.19 25.07 18.76
C ARG A 185 0.62 25.43 20.00
N PRO A 186 1.53 26.44 19.92
CA PRO A 186 2.35 26.88 21.05
C PRO A 186 1.52 27.51 22.19
N ASP A 187 0.28 27.87 21.88
CA ASP A 187 -0.73 28.34 22.84
C ASP A 187 -1.35 27.23 23.70
N ILE A 188 -1.20 25.97 23.28
CA ILE A 188 -1.77 24.79 23.97
C ILE A 188 -0.68 23.88 24.53
N PHE A 189 0.40 23.66 23.78
CA PHE A 189 1.44 22.70 24.12
C PHE A 189 2.71 23.35 24.61
N ILE A 190 3.28 22.83 25.71
CA ILE A 190 4.54 23.32 26.29
C ILE A 190 5.68 22.46 25.76
N SER A 191 6.54 23.04 24.90
CA SER A 191 7.74 22.37 24.39
C SER A 191 8.67 21.91 25.51
N GLY A 192 9.35 20.76 25.30
CA GLY A 192 10.33 20.22 26.24
C GLY A 192 9.73 19.53 27.47
N THR A 193 8.40 19.37 27.55
CA THR A 193 7.72 18.58 28.58
C THR A 193 7.43 17.15 28.10
N THR A 194 6.77 16.34 28.88
CA THR A 194 6.33 14.98 28.50
C THR A 194 4.87 14.75 28.85
N LYS A 195 4.16 14.01 27.99
CA LYS A 195 2.75 13.66 28.20
C LYS A 195 2.55 12.75 29.42
N TYR A 196 3.50 11.84 29.66
CA TYR A 196 3.43 10.85 30.72
C TYR A 196 4.77 10.75 31.45
N THR A 197 4.71 10.39 32.75
CA THR A 197 5.86 9.94 33.53
C THR A 197 6.07 8.43 33.34
N VAL A 198 7.22 7.91 33.76
CA VAL A 198 7.53 6.46 33.77
C VAL A 198 6.45 5.68 34.54
N GLY A 199 6.07 6.14 35.72
CA GLY A 199 5.04 5.47 36.56
C GLY A 199 3.66 5.48 35.90
N GLN A 200 3.27 6.58 35.25
CA GLN A 200 2.00 6.66 34.52
C GLN A 200 1.95 5.70 33.33
N LEU A 201 3.05 5.55 32.57
CA LEU A 201 3.12 4.58 31.49
C LEU A 201 3.08 3.14 31.99
N ALA A 202 3.77 2.83 33.11
CA ALA A 202 3.71 1.50 33.71
C ALA A 202 2.30 1.12 34.14
N GLU A 203 1.52 2.06 34.69
CA GLU A 203 0.12 1.82 35.02
C GLU A 203 -0.77 1.74 33.78
N LEU A 204 -0.49 2.51 32.76
CA LEU A 204 -1.25 2.50 31.48
C LEU A 204 -1.10 1.16 30.75
N LEU A 205 0.10 0.55 30.79
CA LEU A 205 0.37 -0.75 30.18
C LEU A 205 -0.44 -1.90 30.79
N LYS A 206 -0.99 -1.73 31.98
CA LYS A 206 -1.84 -2.73 32.67
C LYS A 206 -3.32 -2.61 32.30
N GLN A 207 -3.71 -1.54 31.55
CA GLN A 207 -5.11 -1.29 31.22
C GLN A 207 -5.46 -1.98 29.90
N GLU A 208 -6.38 -2.93 29.94
CA GLU A 208 -6.80 -3.68 28.75
C GLU A 208 -7.62 -2.83 27.76
N ASP A 209 -8.35 -1.84 28.26
CA ASP A 209 -9.14 -0.89 27.48
C ASP A 209 -8.30 0.21 26.79
N LYS A 210 -6.99 0.28 27.13
CA LYS A 210 -6.06 1.25 26.55
C LYS A 210 -4.80 0.57 26.02
N PRO A 211 -4.93 -0.30 25.01
CA PRO A 211 -3.78 -1.02 24.48
C PRO A 211 -2.79 -0.07 23.81
N ILE A 212 -1.50 -0.33 24.06
CA ILE A 212 -0.39 0.34 23.39
C ILE A 212 0.29 -0.70 22.50
N TYR A 213 0.44 -0.39 21.23
CA TYR A 213 1.14 -1.24 20.27
C TYR A 213 2.46 -0.59 19.87
N VAL A 214 3.51 -1.39 19.70
CA VAL A 214 4.85 -0.95 19.31
C VAL A 214 5.32 -1.71 18.08
N ALA A 215 5.95 -0.99 17.16
CA ALA A 215 6.72 -1.58 16.09
C ALA A 215 8.18 -1.64 16.54
N VAL A 216 8.75 -2.83 16.58
CA VAL A 216 10.13 -3.08 17.04
C VAL A 216 10.98 -3.63 15.90
N ASP A 217 12.28 -3.32 15.91
CA ASP A 217 13.23 -3.86 14.96
C ASP A 217 13.69 -5.29 15.34
N LYS A 218 14.68 -5.81 14.63
CA LYS A 218 15.27 -7.14 14.87
C LYS A 218 15.91 -7.29 16.25
N ASP A 219 16.32 -6.19 16.87
CA ASP A 219 16.94 -6.14 18.20
C ASP A 219 15.90 -5.80 19.30
N ASP A 220 14.62 -5.87 18.95
CA ASP A 220 13.45 -5.57 19.79
C ASP A 220 13.41 -4.12 20.31
N VAL A 221 14.03 -3.18 19.55
CA VAL A 221 14.02 -1.75 19.84
C VAL A 221 12.80 -1.08 19.22
N CYS A 222 12.01 -0.35 20.03
CA CYS A 222 10.82 0.35 19.58
C CYS A 222 11.16 1.49 18.59
N MET A 223 10.63 1.38 17.37
CA MET A 223 10.76 2.37 16.30
C MET A 223 9.51 3.24 16.11
N GLY A 224 8.40 2.82 16.65
CA GLY A 224 7.13 3.55 16.58
C GLY A 224 6.08 2.92 17.46
N TYR A 225 5.02 3.67 17.75
CA TYR A 225 3.93 3.24 18.62
C TYR A 225 2.57 3.71 18.14
N ALA A 226 1.52 3.06 18.65
CA ALA A 226 0.15 3.52 18.61
C ALA A 226 -0.48 3.36 20.01
N PHE A 227 -0.85 4.47 20.63
CA PHE A 227 -1.67 4.50 21.85
C PHE A 227 -3.13 4.44 21.42
N CYS A 228 -3.87 3.49 21.96
CA CYS A 228 -5.27 3.28 21.62
C CYS A 228 -6.14 3.30 22.87
N GLN A 229 -7.42 3.56 22.67
CA GLN A 229 -8.43 3.47 23.71
C GLN A 229 -9.70 2.84 23.14
N LEU A 230 -10.17 1.77 23.77
CA LEU A 230 -11.48 1.19 23.48
C LEU A 230 -12.56 2.12 24.05
N LYS A 231 -13.43 2.62 23.20
CA LYS A 231 -14.55 3.49 23.58
C LYS A 231 -15.86 2.78 23.29
N GLU A 232 -16.74 2.75 24.28
CA GLU A 232 -18.11 2.33 24.11
C GLU A 232 -19.02 3.55 24.18
N GLN A 233 -19.99 3.62 23.26
CA GLN A 233 -20.96 4.70 23.29
C GLN A 233 -21.83 4.55 24.55
N PRO A 234 -22.06 5.63 25.32
CA PRO A 234 -23.01 5.58 26.41
C PRO A 234 -24.40 5.27 25.87
N PHE A 235 -25.19 4.55 26.65
CA PHE A 235 -26.57 4.24 26.26
C PHE A 235 -27.35 5.53 25.92
N SER A 236 -27.97 5.53 24.76
CA SER A 236 -28.84 6.60 24.29
C SER A 236 -29.97 6.01 23.46
N THR A 237 -31.18 6.55 23.62
CA THR A 237 -32.36 6.08 22.90
C THR A 237 -32.37 6.44 21.41
N ASN A 238 -31.49 7.35 20.98
CA ASN A 238 -31.38 7.85 19.60
C ASN A 238 -30.09 7.44 18.90
N MET A 239 -29.26 6.60 19.51
CA MET A 239 -27.99 6.15 18.91
C MET A 239 -27.89 4.63 18.93
N VAL A 240 -27.35 4.09 17.84
CA VAL A 240 -27.00 2.65 17.78
C VAL A 240 -25.80 2.39 18.69
N PRO A 241 -25.84 1.42 19.60
CA PRO A 241 -24.69 1.05 20.43
C PRO A 241 -23.59 0.43 19.55
N PHE A 242 -22.37 0.92 19.67
CA PHE A 242 -21.20 0.31 19.04
C PHE A 242 -19.94 0.62 19.84
N LYS A 243 -18.90 -0.18 19.57
CA LYS A 243 -17.55 0.04 20.10
C LYS A 243 -16.70 0.73 19.02
N SER A 244 -15.79 1.59 19.44
CA SER A 244 -14.77 2.18 18.57
C SER A 244 -13.40 2.05 19.21
N LEU A 245 -12.36 1.84 18.39
CA LEU A 245 -10.99 1.93 18.84
C LEU A 245 -10.46 3.32 18.47
N PHE A 246 -10.24 4.14 19.49
CA PHE A 246 -9.71 5.49 19.33
C PHE A 246 -8.19 5.46 19.37
N VAL A 247 -7.53 5.96 18.35
CA VAL A 247 -6.08 6.18 18.32
C VAL A 247 -5.80 7.55 18.92
N ASP A 248 -5.29 7.53 20.17
CA ASP A 248 -4.97 8.75 20.91
C ASP A 248 -3.67 9.39 20.42
N ASP A 249 -2.71 8.56 20.01
CA ASP A 249 -1.42 9.01 19.49
C ASP A 249 -0.76 7.91 18.63
N LEU A 250 -0.16 8.29 17.51
CA LEU A 250 0.63 7.40 16.66
C LEU A 250 1.90 8.13 16.23
N CYS A 251 3.03 7.51 16.50
CA CYS A 251 4.34 8.07 16.18
C CYS A 251 5.28 7.05 15.57
N VAL A 252 6.07 7.50 14.61
CA VAL A 252 7.24 6.78 14.09
C VAL A 252 8.46 7.65 14.30
N ASP A 253 9.52 7.04 14.84
CA ASP A 253 10.83 7.69 15.02
C ASP A 253 11.25 8.42 13.75
N ARG A 254 11.71 9.66 13.88
CA ARG A 254 12.20 10.46 12.74
C ARG A 254 13.26 9.72 11.91
N GLN A 255 14.13 8.93 12.57
CA GLN A 255 15.21 8.17 11.92
C GLN A 255 14.70 6.91 11.20
N ALA A 256 13.50 6.43 11.54
CA ALA A 256 12.88 5.23 10.97
C ALA A 256 11.75 5.55 9.98
N ARG A 257 11.51 6.83 9.67
CA ARG A 257 10.49 7.23 8.68
C ARG A 257 10.85 6.79 7.27
N GLY A 258 9.85 6.69 6.40
CA GLY A 258 10.03 6.21 5.02
C GLY A 258 10.18 4.69 4.87
N GLN A 259 10.04 3.93 5.97
CA GLN A 259 10.13 2.46 6.01
C GLN A 259 8.75 1.80 6.21
N HIS A 260 7.66 2.47 5.88
CA HIS A 260 6.26 2.00 6.01
C HIS A 260 5.83 1.55 7.42
N ILE A 261 6.58 1.93 8.46
CA ILE A 261 6.28 1.54 9.86
C ILE A 261 4.93 2.10 10.31
N GLY A 262 4.62 3.36 9.99
CA GLY A 262 3.34 3.98 10.34
C GLY A 262 2.15 3.29 9.68
N GLU A 263 2.29 2.92 8.40
CA GLU A 263 1.29 2.17 7.65
C GLU A 263 1.04 0.81 8.32
N SER A 264 2.11 0.08 8.63
CA SER A 264 2.03 -1.22 9.28
C SER A 264 1.40 -1.15 10.68
N LEU A 265 1.77 -0.14 11.48
CA LEU A 265 1.15 0.10 12.79
C LEU A 265 -0.35 0.37 12.68
N PHE A 266 -0.75 1.22 11.73
CA PHE A 266 -2.15 1.56 11.55
C PHE A 266 -2.97 0.38 11.02
N GLU A 267 -2.43 -0.42 10.09
CA GLU A 267 -3.07 -1.67 9.65
C GLU A 267 -3.22 -2.67 10.81
N TYR A 268 -2.20 -2.81 11.66
CA TYR A 268 -2.27 -3.64 12.85
C TYR A 268 -3.37 -3.15 13.81
N VAL A 269 -3.48 -1.84 14.03
CA VAL A 269 -4.56 -1.24 14.85
C VAL A 269 -5.94 -1.55 14.25
N LYS A 270 -6.11 -1.46 12.93
CA LYS A 270 -7.38 -1.82 12.25
C LYS A 270 -7.73 -3.30 12.45
N GLN A 271 -6.72 -4.17 12.38
CA GLN A 271 -6.92 -5.60 12.63
C GLN A 271 -7.34 -5.85 14.08
N GLN A 272 -6.64 -5.24 15.04
CA GLN A 272 -6.99 -5.36 16.48
C GLN A 272 -8.40 -4.80 16.78
N ALA A 273 -8.80 -3.71 16.12
CA ALA A 273 -10.14 -3.18 16.24
C ALA A 273 -11.22 -4.18 15.79
N LYS A 274 -10.96 -4.91 14.67
CA LYS A 274 -11.86 -5.97 14.21
C LYS A 274 -11.95 -7.13 15.21
N GLU A 275 -10.84 -7.57 15.76
CA GLU A 275 -10.78 -8.64 16.76
C GLU A 275 -11.50 -8.27 18.06
N LEU A 276 -11.46 -6.99 18.45
CA LEU A 276 -12.19 -6.43 19.60
C LEU A 276 -13.69 -6.18 19.30
N GLY A 277 -14.16 -6.45 18.09
CA GLY A 277 -15.54 -6.23 17.67
C GLY A 277 -15.92 -4.75 17.53
N CYS A 278 -14.94 -3.88 17.23
CA CYS A 278 -15.20 -2.46 16.99
C CYS A 278 -15.86 -2.24 15.64
N TYR A 279 -16.78 -1.30 15.58
CA TYR A 279 -17.41 -0.82 14.35
C TYR A 279 -16.46 0.05 13.54
N GLU A 280 -15.64 0.87 14.21
CA GLU A 280 -14.77 1.84 13.58
C GLU A 280 -13.45 2.04 14.33
N VAL A 281 -12.45 2.59 13.62
CA VAL A 281 -11.25 3.21 14.20
C VAL A 281 -11.36 4.72 14.01
N THR A 282 -11.16 5.48 15.08
CA THR A 282 -11.20 6.95 15.05
C THR A 282 -9.94 7.57 15.61
N LEU A 283 -9.67 8.81 15.25
CA LEU A 283 -8.58 9.62 15.80
C LEU A 283 -8.89 11.11 15.61
N ASN A 284 -8.09 11.96 16.25
CA ASN A 284 -8.10 13.40 16.04
C ASN A 284 -6.76 13.85 15.42
N VAL A 285 -6.83 14.75 14.46
CA VAL A 285 -5.64 15.43 13.88
C VAL A 285 -5.76 16.91 14.16
N TRP A 286 -4.69 17.50 14.69
CA TRP A 286 -4.63 18.97 14.90
C TRP A 286 -4.61 19.68 13.55
N ALA A 287 -5.46 20.69 13.39
CA ALA A 287 -5.44 21.57 12.22
C ALA A 287 -4.03 22.17 12.04
N GLY A 288 -3.49 22.01 10.81
CA GLY A 288 -2.09 22.39 10.51
C GLY A 288 -1.09 21.24 10.57
N ASN A 289 -1.47 20.03 11.05
CA ASN A 289 -0.66 18.83 10.92
C ASN A 289 -0.90 18.13 9.57
N THR A 290 -0.63 18.87 8.47
CA THR A 290 -0.84 18.40 7.10
C THR A 290 -0.19 17.03 6.80
N PRO A 291 1.03 16.73 7.30
CA PRO A 291 1.61 15.39 7.08
C PRO A 291 0.79 14.25 7.68
N ALA A 292 0.19 14.46 8.87
CA ALA A 292 -0.68 13.46 9.50
C ALA A 292 -2.02 13.36 8.76
N GLU A 293 -2.62 14.47 8.34
CA GLU A 293 -3.85 14.47 7.54
C GLU A 293 -3.67 13.64 6.26
N HIS A 294 -2.64 13.92 5.46
CA HIS A 294 -2.34 13.17 4.23
C HIS A 294 -2.04 11.69 4.50
N PHE A 295 -1.36 11.38 5.61
CA PHE A 295 -1.11 9.98 5.99
C PHE A 295 -2.42 9.24 6.22
N TYR A 296 -3.33 9.77 7.03
CA TYR A 296 -4.59 9.10 7.34
C TYR A 296 -5.56 9.06 6.17
N GLU A 297 -5.60 10.08 5.31
CA GLU A 297 -6.34 10.06 4.05
C GLU A 297 -5.82 8.93 3.12
N LYS A 298 -4.50 8.79 2.98
CA LYS A 298 -3.87 7.66 2.26
C LYS A 298 -4.26 6.31 2.84
N MET A 299 -4.41 6.21 4.17
CA MET A 299 -4.86 5.00 4.85
C MET A 299 -6.38 4.75 4.74
N GLY A 300 -7.10 5.57 3.97
CA GLY A 300 -8.53 5.42 3.69
C GLY A 300 -9.47 6.03 4.73
N MET A 301 -8.95 6.82 5.68
CA MET A 301 -9.79 7.54 6.64
C MET A 301 -10.53 8.71 5.98
N LYS A 302 -11.69 9.03 6.51
CA LYS A 302 -12.51 10.18 6.10
C LYS A 302 -12.87 11.01 7.31
N THR A 303 -13.02 12.32 7.11
CA THR A 303 -13.51 13.21 8.18
C THR A 303 -14.92 12.78 8.62
N LYS A 304 -15.07 12.45 9.90
CA LYS A 304 -16.34 12.07 10.53
C LYS A 304 -17.07 13.29 11.06
N GLU A 305 -16.33 14.18 11.75
CA GLU A 305 -16.84 15.40 12.36
C GLU A 305 -15.73 16.47 12.39
N ARG A 306 -16.09 17.71 12.64
CA ARG A 306 -15.13 18.81 12.83
C ARG A 306 -15.37 19.49 14.16
N GLN A 307 -14.33 19.66 14.96
CA GLN A 307 -14.35 20.49 16.15
C GLN A 307 -13.96 21.92 15.73
N MET A 308 -14.77 22.89 16.12
CA MET A 308 -14.55 24.31 15.89
C MET A 308 -14.19 24.97 17.21
N GLU A 309 -13.30 25.97 17.17
CA GLU A 309 -12.94 26.75 18.35
C GLU A 309 -13.12 28.25 18.09
N TYR A 310 -13.37 28.98 19.17
CA TYR A 310 -13.34 30.43 19.21
C TYR A 310 -12.51 30.85 20.42
N ILE A 311 -11.39 31.52 20.18
CA ILE A 311 -10.48 31.98 21.27
C ILE A 311 -11.03 33.33 21.77
N LEU A 312 -11.24 33.43 23.11
CA LEU A 312 -11.75 34.60 23.80
C LEU A 312 -10.63 35.62 24.14
#